data_16e1e0a3a6c39fa920aa133cc86c56d5
#
_entry.id   16e1e0a3a6c39fa920aa133cc86c56d5
#
_cell.length_a   1.000
_cell.length_b   1.000
_cell.length_c   1.000
_cell.angle_alpha   90.00
_cell.angle_beta   90.00
_cell.angle_gamma   90.00
#
_symmetry.space_group_name_H-M   'P 1'
#
loop_
_entity.id
_entity.type
_entity.pdbx_description
1 polymer ?
#
loop_
_entity_poly.entity_id
_entity_poly.type
_entity_poly.pdbx_seq_one_letter_code
_entity_poly.pdbx_strand_id
1 'polypeptide(L)'
;MKKTSIYNDIAKRTDGDIYVGVVGPVRTGKSTFIKRFMDTLVIPNIDNAGQHDRAVDELPQSSAGRTIMTTEPKFIPENAVEINLPDNASFKVRMIDCVGYIVPSSLGYIEGDGPRMVHTPWAEDEMPFDKAAEIGTRKVIAEHSTIGLVITTDGSISDIPRDEYEEAEGRVISELQELNKPFIVLLNCMYPHAAPAKELSVKLSEKYGVPVLPINCLELTETEIKEIMTQLLFEFPIREVSVKLPFWLTALPHDHWLRKALFGAVASAANEMELVRDVSFMTERLKECEYTDDCSVSSMDLGCGSAIISVRVGSGLFYKVLSESTGLTVENEQSLMATMRELASVKKEYDRLKCALDEVEATGYGIVMPSIDELTLEEPELVKQGGKYGVKLSASAPSIHMLKANIKTEVAPIVGSESQSEELVKYLLQGFEEDPQKIWESNIFGKSLHELVNEGLRGKLNHMPSDARMKLQETLERVINEGCNGLICII
;
A
#
# COMPACT_ATOMS: atom_id res chain seq x y z
N MET A 1 -8.43 -17.01 9.24
CA MET A 1 -7.79 -16.14 10.25
C MET A 1 -7.68 -16.91 11.55
N LYS A 2 -6.50 -17.08 12.13
CA LYS A 2 -6.37 -17.55 13.52
C LYS A 2 -7.03 -16.48 14.38
N LYS A 3 -8.05 -16.85 15.16
CA LYS A 3 -8.60 -15.97 16.19
C LYS A 3 -7.49 -15.78 17.23
N THR A 4 -6.70 -14.73 17.09
CA THR A 4 -5.76 -14.31 18.13
C THR A 4 -6.61 -13.76 19.28
N SER A 5 -6.30 -14.14 20.49
CA SER A 5 -7.00 -13.61 21.67
C SER A 5 -6.72 -12.12 21.80
N ILE A 6 -7.76 -11.31 22.04
CA ILE A 6 -7.65 -9.86 22.26
C ILE A 6 -6.62 -9.55 23.34
N TYR A 7 -6.60 -10.37 24.39
CA TYR A 7 -5.65 -10.22 25.49
C TYR A 7 -4.20 -10.48 25.06
N ASN A 8 -3.98 -11.41 24.12
CA ASN A 8 -2.66 -11.65 23.53
C ASN A 8 -2.19 -10.44 22.70
N ASP A 9 -3.10 -9.76 22.02
CA ASP A 9 -2.79 -8.58 21.24
C ASP A 9 -2.42 -7.39 22.13
N ILE A 10 -3.13 -7.19 23.26
CA ILE A 10 -2.76 -6.19 24.26
C ILE A 10 -1.42 -6.52 24.88
N ALA A 11 -1.17 -7.78 25.27
CA ALA A 11 0.11 -8.20 25.83
C ALA A 11 1.29 -7.89 24.89
N LYS A 12 1.14 -8.13 23.58
CA LYS A 12 2.17 -7.76 22.58
C LYS A 12 2.40 -6.25 22.48
N ARG A 13 1.34 -5.45 22.64
CA ARG A 13 1.43 -3.98 22.59
C ARG A 13 2.12 -3.38 23.82
N THR A 14 2.02 -4.05 24.95
CA THR A 14 2.51 -3.59 26.27
C THR A 14 3.72 -4.38 26.76
N ASP A 15 4.38 -5.16 25.89
CA ASP A 15 5.52 -6.00 26.21
C ASP A 15 5.26 -7.01 27.37
N GLY A 16 4.00 -7.46 27.47
CA GLY A 16 3.56 -8.43 28.46
C GLY A 16 3.05 -7.83 29.78
N ASP A 17 3.18 -6.51 29.97
CA ASP A 17 2.76 -5.83 31.20
C ASP A 17 1.59 -4.87 30.93
N ILE A 18 0.38 -5.19 31.45
CA ILE A 18 -0.82 -4.37 31.29
C ILE A 18 -1.06 -3.58 32.58
N TYR A 19 -0.56 -2.35 32.62
CA TYR A 19 -0.78 -1.44 33.74
C TYR A 19 -1.86 -0.43 33.37
N VAL A 20 -3.05 -0.60 33.94
CA VAL A 20 -4.24 0.18 33.64
C VAL A 20 -4.40 1.33 34.62
N GLY A 21 -4.19 2.56 34.18
CA GLY A 21 -4.50 3.75 34.94
C GLY A 21 -5.99 4.08 34.84
N VAL A 22 -6.73 3.94 35.94
CA VAL A 22 -8.15 4.29 36.00
C VAL A 22 -8.29 5.70 36.56
N VAL A 23 -8.69 6.63 35.70
CA VAL A 23 -8.74 8.06 36.01
C VAL A 23 -10.14 8.65 35.76
N GLY A 24 -10.34 9.89 36.11
CA GLY A 24 -11.60 10.57 35.90
C GLY A 24 -12.03 11.37 37.13
N PRO A 25 -13.14 12.10 37.08
CA PRO A 25 -13.67 12.85 38.20
C PRO A 25 -13.96 11.96 39.41
N VAL A 26 -14.00 12.53 40.60
CA VAL A 26 -14.40 11.79 41.81
C VAL A 26 -15.84 11.28 41.70
N ARG A 27 -16.12 10.15 42.36
CA ARG A 27 -17.47 9.56 42.41
C ARG A 27 -18.08 9.08 41.09
N THR A 28 -17.25 8.87 40.08
CA THR A 28 -17.69 8.30 38.78
C THR A 28 -17.70 6.75 38.75
N GLY A 29 -17.30 6.08 39.83
CA GLY A 29 -17.31 4.63 39.92
C GLY A 29 -15.99 3.94 39.60
N LYS A 30 -14.84 4.65 39.64
CA LYS A 30 -13.50 4.11 39.38
C LYS A 30 -13.18 2.85 40.19
N SER A 31 -13.26 2.96 41.51
CA SER A 31 -12.98 1.83 42.41
C SER A 31 -13.97 0.68 42.24
N THR A 32 -15.22 0.97 41.87
CA THR A 32 -16.22 -0.06 41.53
C THR A 32 -15.85 -0.80 40.25
N PHE A 33 -15.43 -0.08 39.22
CA PHE A 33 -14.93 -0.67 37.98
C PHE A 33 -13.72 -1.57 38.24
N ILE A 34 -12.73 -1.06 38.96
CA ILE A 34 -11.53 -1.84 39.32
C ILE A 34 -11.89 -3.13 40.02
N LYS A 35 -12.75 -3.03 41.05
CA LYS A 35 -13.21 -4.21 41.76
C LYS A 35 -13.85 -5.24 40.84
N ARG A 36 -14.81 -4.82 39.99
CA ARG A 36 -15.51 -5.73 39.08
C ARG A 36 -14.59 -6.29 37.99
N PHE A 37 -13.67 -5.49 37.47
CA PHE A 37 -12.67 -5.97 36.52
C PHE A 37 -11.78 -7.05 37.14
N MET A 38 -11.29 -6.82 38.37
CA MET A 38 -10.50 -7.79 39.11
C MET A 38 -11.29 -9.07 39.42
N ASP A 39 -12.51 -8.93 39.94
CA ASP A 39 -13.38 -10.07 40.27
C ASP A 39 -13.75 -10.91 39.02
N THR A 40 -13.96 -10.26 37.88
CA THR A 40 -14.46 -10.93 36.68
C THR A 40 -13.32 -11.54 35.84
N LEU A 41 -12.20 -10.83 35.70
CA LEU A 41 -11.13 -11.24 34.77
C LEU A 41 -9.84 -11.68 35.48
N VAL A 42 -9.41 -10.98 36.52
CA VAL A 42 -8.06 -11.18 37.08
C VAL A 42 -8.05 -12.31 38.12
N ILE A 43 -8.83 -12.17 39.18
CA ILE A 43 -8.85 -13.12 40.31
C ILE A 43 -9.12 -14.56 39.87
N PRO A 44 -10.12 -14.84 38.99
CA PRO A 44 -10.39 -16.21 38.57
C PRO A 44 -9.27 -16.87 37.74
N ASN A 45 -8.32 -16.08 37.24
CA ASN A 45 -7.21 -16.55 36.37
C ASN A 45 -5.83 -16.46 37.07
N ILE A 46 -5.78 -16.29 38.40
CA ILE A 46 -4.56 -16.35 39.18
C ILE A 46 -4.31 -17.79 39.63
N ASP A 47 -3.23 -18.42 39.14
CA ASP A 47 -2.91 -19.80 39.47
C ASP A 47 -2.30 -19.96 40.90
N ASN A 48 -1.66 -18.92 41.39
CA ASN A 48 -0.97 -18.95 42.70
C ASN A 48 -1.91 -18.54 43.84
N ALA A 49 -2.21 -19.49 44.75
CA ALA A 49 -3.14 -19.26 45.85
C ALA A 49 -2.73 -18.09 46.79
N GLY A 50 -1.43 -17.88 47.03
CA GLY A 50 -0.95 -16.78 47.89
C GLY A 50 -1.07 -15.41 47.18
N GLN A 51 -0.94 -15.37 45.87
CA GLN A 51 -1.18 -14.15 45.10
C GLN A 51 -2.68 -13.87 44.93
N HIS A 52 -3.49 -14.93 44.79
CA HIS A 52 -4.95 -14.84 44.76
C HIS A 52 -5.51 -14.19 46.04
N ASP A 53 -5.13 -14.72 47.22
CA ASP A 53 -5.61 -14.21 48.51
C ASP A 53 -5.21 -12.74 48.73
N ARG A 54 -3.95 -12.38 48.39
CA ARG A 54 -3.51 -10.97 48.41
C ARG A 54 -4.30 -10.08 47.49
N ALA A 55 -4.53 -10.51 46.25
CA ALA A 55 -5.29 -9.74 45.28
C ALA A 55 -6.73 -9.47 45.76
N VAL A 56 -7.34 -10.43 46.44
CA VAL A 56 -8.67 -10.27 47.08
C VAL A 56 -8.64 -9.28 48.22
N ASP A 57 -7.64 -9.34 49.09
CA ASP A 57 -7.49 -8.45 50.26
C ASP A 57 -7.21 -6.99 49.84
N GLU A 58 -6.52 -6.79 48.71
CA GLU A 58 -6.13 -5.48 48.20
C GLU A 58 -7.24 -4.79 47.36
N LEU A 59 -8.39 -5.46 47.15
CA LEU A 59 -9.49 -4.88 46.38
C LEU A 59 -10.01 -3.58 47.02
N PRO A 60 -10.34 -2.57 46.23
CA PRO A 60 -10.82 -1.31 46.73
C PRO A 60 -12.19 -1.47 47.39
N GLN A 61 -12.36 -0.84 48.56
CA GLN A 61 -13.65 -0.76 49.23
C GLN A 61 -14.45 0.38 48.61
N SER A 62 -15.53 0.05 47.93
CA SER A 62 -16.46 1.05 47.41
C SER A 62 -17.39 1.53 48.53
N SER A 63 -17.48 2.84 48.74
CA SER A 63 -18.41 3.45 49.70
C SER A 63 -19.50 4.26 48.97
N ALA A 64 -20.72 4.17 49.42
CA ALA A 64 -21.80 5.03 48.98
C ALA A 64 -21.67 6.47 49.57
N GLY A 65 -22.20 7.48 48.88
CA GLY A 65 -22.23 8.86 49.37
C GLY A 65 -21.26 9.83 48.65
N ARG A 66 -21.16 11.08 49.14
CA ARG A 66 -20.39 12.16 48.48
C ARG A 66 -18.95 12.32 48.99
N THR A 67 -18.56 11.63 50.08
CA THR A 67 -17.25 11.82 50.74
C THR A 67 -16.14 11.12 49.98
N ILE A 68 -15.03 11.81 49.71
CA ILE A 68 -13.81 11.26 49.09
C ILE A 68 -13.03 10.44 50.14
N MET A 69 -12.84 9.15 49.87
CA MET A 69 -12.17 8.22 50.78
C MET A 69 -10.68 8.01 50.44
N THR A 70 -10.36 8.05 49.16
CA THR A 70 -9.00 7.80 48.65
C THR A 70 -8.20 9.08 48.67
N THR A 71 -7.05 9.08 49.29
CA THR A 71 -6.13 10.25 49.38
C THR A 71 -4.89 10.12 48.52
N GLU A 72 -4.55 8.88 48.14
CA GLU A 72 -3.36 8.58 47.33
C GLU A 72 -3.70 7.53 46.28
N PRO A 73 -3.01 7.53 45.13
CA PRO A 73 -3.14 6.47 44.13
C PRO A 73 -2.76 5.11 44.73
N LYS A 74 -3.56 4.09 44.46
CA LYS A 74 -3.35 2.72 44.90
C LYS A 74 -3.11 1.79 43.74
N PHE A 75 -2.09 0.96 43.87
CA PHE A 75 -1.81 -0.12 42.93
C PHE A 75 -2.55 -1.38 43.38
N ILE A 76 -3.31 -2.01 42.48
CA ILE A 76 -4.20 -3.13 42.75
C ILE A 76 -3.99 -4.25 41.72
N PRO A 77 -3.40 -5.38 42.08
CA PRO A 77 -2.69 -5.59 43.35
C PRO A 77 -1.40 -4.77 43.42
N GLU A 78 -0.79 -4.64 44.64
CA GLU A 78 0.46 -3.88 44.85
C GLU A 78 1.59 -4.36 43.93
N ASN A 79 1.71 -5.69 43.76
CA ASN A 79 2.59 -6.30 42.76
C ASN A 79 1.76 -6.85 41.63
N ALA A 80 2.18 -6.57 40.35
CA ALA A 80 1.51 -7.09 39.17
C ALA A 80 1.43 -8.63 39.26
N VAL A 81 0.24 -9.17 38.96
CA VAL A 81 0.01 -10.62 38.93
C VAL A 81 -0.05 -11.12 37.50
N GLU A 82 0.58 -12.27 37.27
CA GLU A 82 0.50 -12.98 36.03
C GLU A 82 -0.80 -13.78 35.97
N ILE A 83 -1.56 -13.60 34.91
CA ILE A 83 -2.77 -14.35 34.66
C ILE A 83 -2.65 -15.14 33.37
N ASN A 84 -3.20 -16.36 33.39
CA ASN A 84 -3.23 -17.28 32.26
C ASN A 84 -4.68 -17.44 31.82
N LEU A 85 -5.00 -16.99 30.61
CA LEU A 85 -6.34 -17.09 30.06
C LEU A 85 -6.52 -18.36 29.22
N PRO A 86 -7.75 -18.87 29.08
CA PRO A 86 -8.05 -20.08 28.30
C PRO A 86 -7.56 -20.04 26.86
N ASP A 87 -7.38 -18.86 26.29
CA ASP A 87 -6.90 -18.63 24.92
C ASP A 87 -5.37 -18.66 24.76
N ASN A 88 -4.64 -19.23 25.76
CA ASN A 88 -3.18 -19.22 25.85
C ASN A 88 -2.56 -17.81 25.85
N ALA A 89 -3.27 -16.80 26.29
CA ALA A 89 -2.75 -15.47 26.57
C ALA A 89 -2.24 -15.43 28.00
N SER A 90 -0.94 -15.09 28.18
CA SER A 90 -0.32 -14.85 29.49
C SER A 90 0.20 -13.43 29.51
N PHE A 91 -0.14 -12.67 30.57
CA PHE A 91 0.36 -11.33 30.79
C PHE A 91 0.24 -10.94 32.26
N LYS A 92 1.02 -9.94 32.66
CA LYS A 92 0.91 -9.34 33.99
C LYS A 92 -0.07 -8.19 33.97
N VAL A 93 -0.94 -8.17 34.98
CA VAL A 93 -1.97 -7.14 35.11
C VAL A 93 -1.81 -6.40 36.43
N ARG A 94 -2.02 -5.08 36.39
CA ARG A 94 -2.04 -4.21 37.54
C ARG A 94 -2.97 -3.04 37.26
N MET A 95 -3.95 -2.84 38.12
CA MET A 95 -4.82 -1.70 38.06
C MET A 95 -4.29 -0.60 38.97
N ILE A 96 -4.50 0.66 38.59
CA ILE A 96 -4.08 1.80 39.39
C ILE A 96 -5.30 2.66 39.65
N ASP A 97 -5.75 2.68 40.90
CA ASP A 97 -6.89 3.51 41.34
C ASP A 97 -6.40 4.91 41.69
N CYS A 98 -6.76 5.90 40.90
CA CYS A 98 -6.42 7.29 41.13
C CYS A 98 -7.49 7.99 41.94
N VAL A 99 -7.11 9.01 42.70
CA VAL A 99 -8.00 9.81 43.53
C VAL A 99 -9.14 10.42 42.69
N GLY A 100 -8.80 10.99 41.56
CA GLY A 100 -9.73 11.66 40.65
C GLY A 100 -9.80 13.17 40.88
N TYR A 101 -10.27 13.84 39.84
CA TYR A 101 -10.43 15.28 39.82
C TYR A 101 -11.66 15.68 40.60
N ILE A 102 -11.55 16.75 41.38
CA ILE A 102 -12.60 17.21 42.27
C ILE A 102 -13.74 17.83 41.48
N VAL A 103 -14.99 17.57 41.91
CA VAL A 103 -16.21 18.22 41.40
C VAL A 103 -16.81 19.07 42.51
N PRO A 104 -17.49 20.18 42.20
CA PRO A 104 -17.96 21.17 43.21
C PRO A 104 -18.75 20.59 44.37
N SER A 105 -19.70 19.70 44.11
CA SER A 105 -20.56 19.08 45.16
C SER A 105 -19.94 17.87 45.89
N SER A 106 -18.65 17.54 45.62
CA SER A 106 -18.00 16.47 46.37
C SER A 106 -17.65 16.93 47.80
N LEU A 107 -17.59 15.98 48.72
CA LEU A 107 -17.27 16.27 50.14
C LEU A 107 -15.92 15.63 50.52
N GLY A 108 -15.21 16.29 51.45
CA GLY A 108 -13.95 15.74 52.03
C GLY A 108 -12.66 16.35 51.44
N TYR A 109 -12.74 17.39 50.62
CA TYR A 109 -11.62 18.19 50.16
C TYR A 109 -11.47 19.54 50.90
N ILE A 110 -12.48 19.90 51.74
CA ILE A 110 -12.49 21.06 52.59
C ILE A 110 -12.50 20.59 54.05
N GLU A 111 -11.66 21.17 54.90
CA GLU A 111 -11.57 20.91 56.32
C GLU A 111 -11.61 22.24 57.08
N GLY A 112 -12.66 22.42 57.94
CA GLY A 112 -12.92 23.72 58.56
C GLY A 112 -13.28 24.80 57.51
N ASP A 113 -12.62 25.96 57.57
CA ASP A 113 -12.82 27.09 56.65
C ASP A 113 -11.83 27.13 55.47
N GLY A 114 -11.06 26.07 55.23
CA GLY A 114 -10.00 26.02 54.20
C GLY A 114 -9.89 24.70 53.46
N PRO A 115 -9.06 24.65 52.41
CA PRO A 115 -8.79 23.42 51.70
C PRO A 115 -8.06 22.43 52.65
N ARG A 116 -8.44 21.14 52.57
CA ARG A 116 -7.75 20.07 53.26
C ARG A 116 -6.31 19.97 52.77
N MET A 117 -5.35 20.08 53.71
CA MET A 117 -3.92 19.95 53.39
C MET A 117 -3.49 18.49 53.52
N VAL A 118 -2.66 18.01 52.64
CA VAL A 118 -2.16 16.63 52.60
C VAL A 118 -0.67 16.56 52.31
N HIS A 119 0.01 15.63 52.94
CA HIS A 119 1.38 15.25 52.57
C HIS A 119 1.36 14.30 51.39
N THR A 120 2.27 14.48 50.46
CA THR A 120 2.42 13.57 49.31
C THR A 120 3.87 13.12 49.16
N PRO A 121 4.15 11.92 48.63
CA PRO A 121 5.52 11.45 48.43
C PRO A 121 6.37 12.27 47.45
N TRP A 122 5.73 13.16 46.68
CA TRP A 122 6.36 13.96 45.63
C TRP A 122 6.53 15.45 45.92
N ALA A 123 6.17 15.85 47.15
CA ALA A 123 6.40 17.22 47.62
C ALA A 123 6.90 17.22 49.06
N GLU A 124 7.84 18.10 49.36
CA GLU A 124 8.40 18.23 50.73
C GLU A 124 7.44 18.94 51.69
N ASP A 125 6.62 19.85 51.14
CA ASP A 125 5.63 20.61 51.92
C ASP A 125 4.20 20.07 51.71
N GLU A 126 3.34 20.32 52.69
CA GLU A 126 1.91 20.07 52.61
C GLU A 126 1.29 20.91 51.49
N MET A 127 0.43 20.29 50.69
CA MET A 127 -0.29 20.95 49.64
C MET A 127 -1.80 20.75 49.73
N PRO A 128 -2.63 21.62 49.11
CA PRO A 128 -4.05 21.40 49.03
C PRO A 128 -4.39 20.07 48.35
N PHE A 129 -5.38 19.38 48.86
CA PHE A 129 -5.78 18.04 48.44
C PHE A 129 -6.16 17.98 46.92
N ASP A 130 -6.81 19.02 46.39
CA ASP A 130 -7.14 19.15 44.98
C ASP A 130 -5.88 19.10 44.09
N LYS A 131 -4.85 19.89 44.44
CA LYS A 131 -3.57 19.86 43.70
C LYS A 131 -2.82 18.55 43.85
N ALA A 132 -2.85 17.97 45.04
CA ALA A 132 -2.22 16.64 45.29
C ALA A 132 -2.88 15.56 44.42
N ALA A 133 -4.21 15.57 44.31
CA ALA A 133 -4.99 14.64 43.50
C ALA A 133 -4.65 14.79 42.00
N GLU A 134 -4.56 16.02 41.49
CA GLU A 134 -4.17 16.30 40.10
C GLU A 134 -2.75 15.83 39.76
N ILE A 135 -1.78 16.23 40.56
CA ILE A 135 -0.37 15.84 40.38
C ILE A 135 -0.19 14.31 40.47
N GLY A 136 -0.84 13.70 41.46
CA GLY A 136 -0.76 12.26 41.64
C GLY A 136 -1.37 11.49 40.47
N THR A 137 -2.51 11.93 39.99
CA THR A 137 -3.18 11.32 38.82
C THR A 137 -2.32 11.46 37.57
N ARG A 138 -1.78 12.65 37.29
CA ARG A 138 -0.90 12.88 36.14
C ARG A 138 0.37 12.03 36.18
N LYS A 139 1.04 11.94 37.36
CA LYS A 139 2.22 11.09 37.54
C LYS A 139 1.92 9.61 37.28
N VAL A 140 0.83 9.12 37.84
CA VAL A 140 0.42 7.73 37.66
C VAL A 140 0.22 7.42 36.16
N ILE A 141 -0.47 8.27 35.44
CA ILE A 141 -0.69 8.05 34.03
C ILE A 141 0.61 8.13 33.25
N ALA A 142 1.42 9.16 33.51
CA ALA A 142 2.66 9.38 32.77
C ALA A 142 3.71 8.29 32.98
N GLU A 143 3.93 7.89 34.24
CA GLU A 143 5.08 7.08 34.65
C GLU A 143 4.75 5.60 34.88
N HIS A 144 3.51 5.29 35.30
CA HIS A 144 3.17 3.96 35.81
C HIS A 144 2.11 3.21 35.00
N SER A 145 1.36 3.85 34.11
CA SER A 145 0.36 3.18 33.28
C SER A 145 0.83 2.95 31.83
N THR A 146 0.48 1.80 31.27
CA THR A 146 0.67 1.52 29.84
C THR A 146 -0.55 1.98 29.03
N ILE A 147 -1.73 1.96 29.66
CA ILE A 147 -3.01 2.34 29.05
C ILE A 147 -3.85 3.15 30.07
N GLY A 148 -4.72 4.01 29.56
CA GLY A 148 -5.65 4.82 30.35
C GLY A 148 -7.11 4.39 30.19
N LEU A 149 -7.86 4.38 31.28
CA LEU A 149 -9.32 4.29 31.26
C LEU A 149 -9.90 5.50 31.99
N VAL A 150 -10.58 6.37 31.26
CA VAL A 150 -11.28 7.53 31.86
C VAL A 150 -12.69 7.11 32.23
N ILE A 151 -13.08 7.19 33.51
CA ILE A 151 -14.43 6.90 33.92
C ILE A 151 -15.16 8.20 34.27
N THR A 152 -16.20 8.47 33.51
CA THR A 152 -17.16 9.56 33.75
C THR A 152 -18.57 9.00 33.99
N THR A 153 -19.58 9.84 34.16
CA THR A 153 -20.95 9.40 34.46
C THR A 153 -21.97 10.31 33.79
N ASP A 154 -23.16 9.79 33.56
CA ASP A 154 -24.36 10.54 33.15
C ASP A 154 -25.10 11.21 34.33
N GLY A 155 -24.57 11.04 35.56
CA GLY A 155 -25.21 11.52 36.80
C GLY A 155 -26.20 10.54 37.42
N SER A 156 -26.55 9.43 36.77
CA SER A 156 -27.56 8.47 37.30
C SER A 156 -27.07 7.61 38.46
N ILE A 157 -25.77 7.53 38.67
CA ILE A 157 -25.15 6.64 39.69
C ILE A 157 -24.85 7.32 41.01
N SER A 158 -24.98 8.63 41.11
CA SER A 158 -24.70 9.44 42.29
C SER A 158 -25.66 10.60 42.43
N ASP A 159 -25.65 11.24 43.60
CA ASP A 159 -26.47 12.46 43.85
C ASP A 159 -25.87 13.75 43.25
N ILE A 160 -24.78 13.64 42.50
CA ILE A 160 -24.10 14.77 41.86
C ILE A 160 -24.61 14.87 40.42
N PRO A 161 -25.12 16.02 39.98
CA PRO A 161 -25.63 16.18 38.63
C PRO A 161 -24.55 16.16 37.57
N ARG A 162 -24.90 15.79 36.33
CA ARG A 162 -23.98 15.60 35.20
C ARG A 162 -23.13 16.84 34.86
N ASP A 163 -23.75 18.02 34.92
CA ASP A 163 -23.10 19.30 34.59
C ASP A 163 -21.86 19.60 35.46
N GLU A 164 -21.85 19.16 36.71
CA GLU A 164 -20.69 19.33 37.59
C GLU A 164 -19.49 18.50 37.21
N TYR A 165 -19.67 17.43 36.44
CA TYR A 165 -18.58 16.57 35.97
C TYR A 165 -17.87 17.10 34.74
N GLU A 166 -18.47 17.98 33.93
CA GLU A 166 -18.00 18.35 32.61
C GLU A 166 -16.63 19.03 32.61
N GLU A 167 -16.35 19.90 33.58
CA GLU A 167 -15.07 20.60 33.68
C GLU A 167 -13.95 19.63 34.05
N ALA A 168 -14.15 18.83 35.09
CA ALA A 168 -13.18 17.86 35.58
C ALA A 168 -12.91 16.76 34.53
N GLU A 169 -13.93 16.31 33.83
CA GLU A 169 -13.85 15.35 32.71
C GLU A 169 -13.01 15.91 31.57
N GLY A 170 -13.27 17.15 31.14
CA GLY A 170 -12.53 17.80 30.07
C GLY A 170 -11.04 17.96 30.38
N ARG A 171 -10.70 18.31 31.65
CA ARG A 171 -9.32 18.44 32.10
C ARG A 171 -8.57 17.10 32.04
N VAL A 172 -9.15 16.03 32.58
CA VAL A 172 -8.57 14.68 32.55
C VAL A 172 -8.28 14.22 31.14
N ILE A 173 -9.24 14.40 30.23
CA ILE A 173 -9.12 13.97 28.84
C ILE A 173 -8.03 14.77 28.11
N SER A 174 -7.99 16.08 28.30
CA SER A 174 -6.95 16.93 27.70
C SER A 174 -5.53 16.54 28.15
N GLU A 175 -5.34 16.23 29.45
CA GLU A 175 -4.04 15.80 29.98
C GLU A 175 -3.62 14.44 29.42
N LEU A 176 -4.55 13.49 29.20
CA LEU A 176 -4.26 12.20 28.59
C LEU A 176 -3.87 12.36 27.11
N GLN A 177 -4.54 13.24 26.39
CA GLN A 177 -4.21 13.56 24.99
C GLN A 177 -2.80 14.15 24.87
N GLU A 178 -2.42 15.06 25.79
CA GLU A 178 -1.05 15.63 25.84
C GLU A 178 0.02 14.56 26.06
N LEU A 179 -0.29 13.51 26.80
CA LEU A 179 0.64 12.41 27.11
C LEU A 179 0.76 11.39 25.97
N ASN A 180 -0.06 11.47 24.93
CA ASN A 180 -0.10 10.55 23.77
C ASN A 180 -0.19 9.06 24.17
N LYS A 181 -0.88 8.74 25.28
CA LYS A 181 -1.12 7.36 25.71
C LYS A 181 -2.45 6.85 25.18
N PRO A 182 -2.53 5.57 24.78
CA PRO A 182 -3.81 5.01 24.36
C PRO A 182 -4.80 5.00 25.52
N PHE A 183 -5.98 5.56 25.33
CA PHE A 183 -7.05 5.59 26.31
C PHE A 183 -8.44 5.60 25.66
N ILE A 184 -9.43 5.18 26.43
CA ILE A 184 -10.84 5.31 26.07
C ILE A 184 -11.63 5.88 27.25
N VAL A 185 -12.82 6.38 26.96
CA VAL A 185 -13.73 6.92 27.99
C VAL A 185 -14.85 5.92 28.25
N LEU A 186 -15.10 5.63 29.51
CA LEU A 186 -16.22 4.81 29.99
C LEU A 186 -17.26 5.70 30.64
N LEU A 187 -18.45 5.73 30.07
CA LEU A 187 -19.59 6.45 30.62
C LEU A 187 -20.37 5.53 31.58
N ASN A 188 -20.10 5.64 32.87
CA ASN A 188 -20.77 4.82 33.88
C ASN A 188 -22.22 5.35 34.10
N CYS A 189 -23.20 4.54 33.82
CA CYS A 189 -24.60 4.84 33.93
C CYS A 189 -25.42 3.64 34.39
N MET A 190 -26.56 3.90 34.99
CA MET A 190 -27.43 2.83 35.49
C MET A 190 -28.02 1.99 34.35
N TYR A 191 -28.29 2.62 33.20
CA TYR A 191 -28.93 2.00 32.03
C TYR A 191 -28.13 2.24 30.75
N PRO A 192 -27.05 1.52 30.49
CA PRO A 192 -26.12 1.77 29.37
C PRO A 192 -26.76 1.60 27.99
N HIS A 193 -27.82 0.78 27.90
CA HIS A 193 -28.50 0.52 26.63
C HIS A 193 -29.66 1.53 26.32
N ALA A 194 -29.97 2.42 27.26
CA ALA A 194 -31.01 3.43 27.09
C ALA A 194 -30.60 4.50 26.06
N ALA A 195 -31.60 5.06 25.33
CA ALA A 195 -31.32 6.08 24.31
C ALA A 195 -30.55 7.31 24.85
N PRO A 196 -30.88 7.88 26.05
CA PRO A 196 -30.15 9.03 26.59
C PRO A 196 -28.64 8.75 26.82
N ALA A 197 -28.30 7.54 27.33
CA ALA A 197 -26.92 7.16 27.56
C ALA A 197 -26.13 7.02 26.25
N LYS A 198 -26.77 6.45 25.23
CA LYS A 198 -26.17 6.34 23.88
C LYS A 198 -25.98 7.69 23.20
N GLU A 199 -26.99 8.57 23.28
CA GLU A 199 -26.89 9.92 22.72
C GLU A 199 -25.79 10.74 23.41
N LEU A 200 -25.67 10.63 24.74
CA LEU A 200 -24.60 11.29 25.48
C LEU A 200 -23.23 10.73 25.11
N SER A 201 -23.10 9.41 24.98
CA SER A 201 -21.89 8.74 24.55
C SER A 201 -21.41 9.24 23.19
N VAL A 202 -22.31 9.36 22.19
CA VAL A 202 -21.99 9.88 20.86
C VAL A 202 -21.55 11.35 20.95
N LYS A 203 -22.27 12.21 21.67
CA LYS A 203 -21.90 13.62 21.86
C LYS A 203 -20.52 13.79 22.49
N LEU A 204 -20.19 12.97 23.49
CA LEU A 204 -18.89 13.01 24.15
C LEU A 204 -17.77 12.48 23.23
N SER A 205 -18.09 11.45 22.45
CA SER A 205 -17.13 10.91 21.47
C SER A 205 -16.79 11.94 20.38
N GLU A 206 -17.79 12.66 19.88
CA GLU A 206 -17.59 13.76 18.93
C GLU A 206 -16.81 14.95 19.55
N LYS A 207 -17.15 15.30 20.82
CA LYS A 207 -16.50 16.41 21.53
C LYS A 207 -15.02 16.17 21.79
N TYR A 208 -14.64 14.96 22.18
CA TYR A 208 -13.27 14.63 22.60
C TYR A 208 -12.44 13.88 21.54
N GLY A 209 -13.07 13.42 20.46
CA GLY A 209 -12.39 12.67 19.39
C GLY A 209 -11.90 11.27 19.81
N VAL A 210 -12.44 10.71 20.91
CA VAL A 210 -12.08 9.38 21.45
C VAL A 210 -13.33 8.53 21.66
N PRO A 211 -13.21 7.19 21.63
CA PRO A 211 -14.35 6.30 21.91
C PRO A 211 -14.89 6.50 23.32
N VAL A 212 -16.21 6.61 23.43
CA VAL A 212 -16.94 6.69 24.71
C VAL A 212 -17.90 5.51 24.79
N LEU A 213 -17.69 4.60 25.73
CA LEU A 213 -18.52 3.41 25.91
C LEU A 213 -19.44 3.56 27.10
N PRO A 214 -20.79 3.48 26.93
CA PRO A 214 -21.72 3.45 28.04
C PRO A 214 -21.68 2.06 28.70
N ILE A 215 -21.44 2.02 30.01
CA ILE A 215 -21.32 0.79 30.80
C ILE A 215 -22.02 0.94 32.15
N ASN A 216 -22.34 -0.20 32.80
CA ASN A 216 -22.70 -0.24 34.21
C ASN A 216 -21.57 -0.91 35.00
N CYS A 217 -20.78 -0.14 35.72
CA CYS A 217 -19.65 -0.66 36.50
C CYS A 217 -20.04 -1.69 37.56
N LEU A 218 -21.28 -1.69 38.08
CA LEU A 218 -21.73 -2.68 39.04
C LEU A 218 -22.03 -4.06 38.41
N GLU A 219 -22.48 -4.06 37.17
CA GLU A 219 -22.92 -5.27 36.44
C GLU A 219 -21.97 -5.68 35.32
N LEU A 220 -20.73 -5.17 35.35
CA LEU A 220 -19.73 -5.39 34.30
C LEU A 220 -19.47 -6.89 34.07
N THR A 221 -19.65 -7.32 32.82
CA THR A 221 -19.50 -8.70 32.38
C THR A 221 -18.14 -8.93 31.65
N GLU A 222 -17.74 -10.19 31.52
CA GLU A 222 -16.53 -10.55 30.75
C GLU A 222 -16.62 -10.09 29.27
N THR A 223 -17.81 -10.14 28.69
CA THR A 223 -18.04 -9.70 27.29
C THR A 223 -17.81 -8.21 27.13
N GLU A 224 -18.30 -7.39 28.07
CA GLU A 224 -18.08 -5.95 28.08
C GLU A 224 -16.61 -5.60 28.33
N ILE A 225 -15.92 -6.33 29.20
CA ILE A 225 -14.47 -6.18 29.38
C ILE A 225 -13.72 -6.45 28.06
N LYS A 226 -14.08 -7.51 27.34
CA LYS A 226 -13.50 -7.81 26.02
C LYS A 226 -13.75 -6.69 25.02
N GLU A 227 -14.94 -6.12 25.01
CA GLU A 227 -15.29 -4.98 24.16
C GLU A 227 -14.47 -3.73 24.48
N ILE A 228 -14.35 -3.39 25.79
CA ILE A 228 -13.48 -2.31 26.28
C ILE A 228 -12.05 -2.49 25.79
N MET A 229 -11.48 -3.69 25.97
CA MET A 229 -10.11 -4.00 25.55
C MET A 229 -9.95 -3.97 24.03
N THR A 230 -10.96 -4.37 23.27
CA THR A 230 -10.95 -4.29 21.80
C THR A 230 -10.92 -2.85 21.34
N GLN A 231 -11.81 -2.01 21.89
CA GLN A 231 -11.85 -0.59 21.54
C GLN A 231 -10.55 0.12 21.92
N LEU A 232 -9.96 -0.25 23.06
CA LEU A 232 -8.67 0.27 23.46
C LEU A 232 -7.54 -0.06 22.47
N LEU A 233 -7.54 -1.27 21.87
CA LEU A 233 -6.54 -1.66 20.87
C LEU A 233 -6.59 -0.78 19.61
N PHE A 234 -7.75 -0.24 19.25
CA PHE A 234 -7.87 0.69 18.14
C PHE A 234 -7.27 2.07 18.43
N GLU A 235 -7.07 2.42 19.71
CA GLU A 235 -6.42 3.68 20.12
C GLU A 235 -4.89 3.57 20.22
N PHE A 236 -4.31 2.40 19.96
CA PHE A 236 -2.87 2.28 19.88
C PHE A 236 -2.32 2.84 18.55
N PRO A 237 -1.08 3.37 18.55
CA PRO A 237 -0.44 3.83 17.33
C PRO A 237 -0.34 2.71 16.29
N ILE A 238 -0.62 3.03 15.03
CA ILE A 238 -0.34 2.13 13.90
C ILE A 238 1.17 2.09 13.66
N ARG A 239 1.74 0.91 13.42
CA ARG A 239 3.18 0.73 13.18
C ARG A 239 3.49 0.52 11.70
N GLU A 240 2.64 -0.23 11.01
CA GLU A 240 2.87 -0.57 9.62
C GLU A 240 1.54 -0.73 8.87
N VAL A 241 1.47 -0.12 7.69
CA VAL A 241 0.38 -0.35 6.75
C VAL A 241 0.95 -0.77 5.41
N SER A 242 0.59 -1.97 5.00
CA SER A 242 0.95 -2.52 3.70
C SER A 242 -0.21 -2.35 2.72
N VAL A 243 -0.02 -1.58 1.65
CA VAL A 243 -1.02 -1.41 0.59
C VAL A 243 -0.71 -2.33 -0.58
N LYS A 244 -1.60 -3.29 -0.85
CA LYS A 244 -1.50 -4.20 -1.99
C LYS A 244 -2.16 -3.59 -3.20
N LEU A 245 -1.35 -3.17 -4.16
CA LEU A 245 -1.74 -2.72 -5.48
C LEU A 245 -1.55 -3.85 -6.51
N PRO A 246 -2.24 -3.84 -7.67
CA PRO A 246 -1.96 -4.77 -8.75
C PRO A 246 -0.49 -4.74 -9.17
N PHE A 247 0.10 -5.92 -9.31
CA PHE A 247 1.55 -6.05 -9.51
C PHE A 247 2.07 -5.36 -10.78
N TRP A 248 1.26 -5.31 -11.85
CA TRP A 248 1.64 -4.67 -13.10
C TRP A 248 1.90 -3.16 -12.98
N LEU A 249 1.34 -2.49 -11.96
CA LEU A 249 1.61 -1.07 -11.70
C LEU A 249 3.07 -0.80 -11.34
N THR A 250 3.77 -1.76 -10.76
CA THR A 250 5.19 -1.63 -10.43
C THR A 250 6.10 -1.63 -11.66
N ALA A 251 5.62 -2.20 -12.77
CA ALA A 251 6.33 -2.20 -14.05
C ALA A 251 6.26 -0.85 -14.79
N LEU A 252 5.37 0.05 -14.37
CA LEU A 252 5.23 1.37 -14.98
C LEU A 252 6.38 2.30 -14.58
N PRO A 253 6.81 3.20 -15.47
CA PRO A 253 7.75 4.26 -15.16
C PRO A 253 7.29 5.11 -13.96
N HIS A 254 8.23 5.68 -13.20
CA HIS A 254 7.92 6.49 -12.03
C HIS A 254 7.11 7.76 -12.35
N ASP A 255 7.26 8.29 -13.55
CA ASP A 255 6.58 9.48 -14.06
C ASP A 255 5.21 9.19 -14.68
N HIS A 256 4.84 7.92 -14.83
CA HIS A 256 3.55 7.51 -15.40
C HIS A 256 2.37 8.07 -14.60
N TRP A 257 1.38 8.65 -15.28
CA TRP A 257 0.24 9.35 -14.66
C TRP A 257 -0.53 8.50 -13.65
N LEU A 258 -0.84 7.25 -14.00
CA LEU A 258 -1.60 6.33 -13.12
C LEU A 258 -0.80 5.96 -11.87
N ARG A 259 0.51 5.72 -12.03
CA ARG A 259 1.39 5.44 -10.90
C ARG A 259 1.45 6.63 -9.94
N LYS A 260 1.65 7.84 -10.46
CA LYS A 260 1.65 9.06 -9.64
C LYS A 260 0.34 9.27 -8.89
N ALA A 261 -0.80 9.07 -9.56
CA ALA A 261 -2.11 9.24 -8.95
C ALA A 261 -2.35 8.26 -7.79
N LEU A 262 -2.16 6.95 -8.02
CA LEU A 262 -2.40 5.93 -6.99
C LEU A 262 -1.40 6.01 -5.84
N PHE A 263 -0.09 6.15 -6.12
CA PHE A 263 0.91 6.26 -5.05
C PHE A 263 0.79 7.59 -4.31
N GLY A 264 0.39 8.67 -4.98
CA GLY A 264 0.08 9.95 -4.37
C GLY A 264 -1.11 9.87 -3.41
N ALA A 265 -2.20 9.20 -3.81
CA ALA A 265 -3.36 8.95 -2.96
C ALA A 265 -2.99 8.12 -1.71
N VAL A 266 -2.18 7.06 -1.90
CA VAL A 266 -1.68 6.24 -0.78
C VAL A 266 -0.82 7.07 0.17
N ALA A 267 0.12 7.86 -0.35
CA ALA A 267 1.00 8.69 0.48
C ALA A 267 0.21 9.78 1.24
N SER A 268 -0.77 10.42 0.59
CA SER A 268 -1.63 11.41 1.24
C SER A 268 -2.44 10.79 2.37
N ALA A 269 -3.10 9.66 2.12
CA ALA A 269 -3.89 8.98 3.14
C ALA A 269 -3.02 8.43 4.30
N ALA A 270 -1.80 7.99 4.02
CA ALA A 270 -0.86 7.49 5.03
C ALA A 270 -0.36 8.59 5.98
N ASN A 271 -0.21 9.82 5.50
CA ASN A 271 0.23 10.94 6.33
C ASN A 271 -0.81 11.41 7.37
N GLU A 272 -2.06 11.04 7.20
CA GLU A 272 -3.17 11.39 8.10
C GLU A 272 -3.41 10.30 9.16
N MET A 273 -2.63 9.19 9.14
CA MET A 273 -2.83 8.06 10.05
C MET A 273 -1.87 8.12 11.23
N GLU A 274 -2.42 8.03 12.42
CA GLU A 274 -1.68 7.91 13.68
C GLU A 274 -2.06 6.65 14.45
N LEU A 275 -3.34 6.29 14.45
CA LEU A 275 -3.92 5.23 15.26
C LEU A 275 -4.43 4.06 14.38
N VAL A 276 -4.60 2.90 15.00
CA VAL A 276 -5.14 1.71 14.31
C VAL A 276 -6.55 1.96 13.76
N ARG A 277 -7.39 2.75 14.44
CA ARG A 277 -8.74 3.10 13.97
C ARG A 277 -8.73 3.87 12.63
N ASP A 278 -7.66 4.61 12.35
CA ASP A 278 -7.56 5.44 11.15
C ASP A 278 -7.41 4.61 9.86
N VAL A 279 -7.13 3.30 9.99
CA VAL A 279 -7.08 2.36 8.85
C VAL A 279 -8.40 2.34 8.08
N SER A 280 -9.53 2.46 8.77
CA SER A 280 -10.85 2.53 8.13
C SER A 280 -10.99 3.80 7.31
N PHE A 281 -10.54 4.93 7.83
CA PHE A 281 -10.53 6.21 7.14
C PHE A 281 -9.63 6.19 5.89
N MET A 282 -8.44 5.57 5.99
CA MET A 282 -7.57 5.36 4.83
C MET A 282 -8.27 4.59 3.71
N THR A 283 -9.03 3.54 4.04
CA THR A 283 -9.76 2.79 3.00
C THR A 283 -10.85 3.61 2.32
N GLU A 284 -11.52 4.50 3.04
CA GLU A 284 -12.51 5.42 2.48
C GLU A 284 -11.85 6.45 1.56
N ARG A 285 -10.76 7.06 2.00
CA ARG A 285 -9.97 8.00 1.19
C ARG A 285 -9.43 7.36 -0.10
N LEU A 286 -8.97 6.12 -0.03
CA LEU A 286 -8.49 5.41 -1.21
C LEU A 286 -9.62 5.05 -2.19
N LYS A 287 -10.87 4.88 -1.72
CA LYS A 287 -12.05 4.70 -2.58
C LYS A 287 -12.44 5.98 -3.33
N GLU A 288 -12.13 7.16 -2.79
CA GLU A 288 -12.39 8.44 -3.46
C GLU A 288 -11.47 8.67 -4.68
N CYS A 289 -10.38 7.89 -4.81
CA CYS A 289 -9.49 8.00 -5.97
C CYS A 289 -10.20 7.50 -7.23
N GLU A 290 -10.25 8.32 -8.28
CA GLU A 290 -10.92 8.04 -9.58
C GLU A 290 -10.52 6.68 -10.18
N TYR A 291 -9.31 6.20 -9.91
CA TYR A 291 -8.76 4.98 -10.49
C TYR A 291 -8.94 3.73 -9.62
N THR A 292 -9.53 3.90 -8.43
CA THR A 292 -9.80 2.82 -7.49
C THR A 292 -11.24 2.32 -7.67
N ASP A 293 -11.39 1.05 -7.98
CA ASP A 293 -12.70 0.39 -8.11
C ASP A 293 -13.21 -0.08 -6.73
N ASP A 294 -12.32 -0.63 -5.91
CA ASP A 294 -12.63 -1.06 -4.55
C ASP A 294 -11.38 -1.04 -3.67
N CYS A 295 -11.60 -0.78 -2.38
CA CYS A 295 -10.56 -0.79 -1.37
C CYS A 295 -11.11 -1.44 -0.10
N SER A 296 -10.37 -2.39 0.45
CA SER A 296 -10.79 -3.12 1.65
C SER A 296 -9.60 -3.54 2.51
N VAL A 297 -9.82 -3.63 3.82
CA VAL A 297 -8.85 -4.20 4.75
C VAL A 297 -8.82 -5.71 4.58
N SER A 298 -7.72 -6.25 4.10
CA SER A 298 -7.53 -7.71 3.91
C SER A 298 -7.20 -8.43 5.20
N SER A 299 -6.40 -7.81 6.05
CA SER A 299 -6.07 -8.32 7.39
C SER A 299 -5.59 -7.17 8.28
N MET A 300 -5.83 -7.32 9.58
CA MET A 300 -5.37 -6.42 10.62
C MET A 300 -4.83 -7.28 11.76
N ASP A 301 -3.62 -6.99 12.22
CA ASP A 301 -3.00 -7.57 13.41
C ASP A 301 -2.92 -6.47 14.47
N LEU A 302 -3.86 -6.50 15.41
CA LEU A 302 -3.97 -5.50 16.48
C LEU A 302 -2.78 -5.58 17.44
N GLY A 303 -2.24 -6.77 17.68
CA GLY A 303 -1.10 -6.99 18.56
C GLY A 303 0.21 -6.43 18.00
N CYS A 304 0.45 -6.56 16.71
CA CYS A 304 1.62 -5.99 16.06
C CYS A 304 1.40 -4.54 15.61
N GLY A 305 0.15 -4.10 15.47
CA GLY A 305 -0.20 -2.80 14.95
C GLY A 305 0.03 -2.70 13.44
N SER A 306 -0.24 -3.76 12.73
CA SER A 306 -0.09 -3.79 11.29
C SER A 306 -1.41 -4.06 10.57
N ALA A 307 -1.59 -3.42 9.43
CA ALA A 307 -2.75 -3.61 8.57
C ALA A 307 -2.34 -3.85 7.12
N ILE A 308 -3.10 -4.68 6.42
CA ILE A 308 -2.94 -4.92 5.00
C ILE A 308 -4.22 -4.46 4.29
N ILE A 309 -4.08 -3.47 3.43
CA ILE A 309 -5.14 -2.91 2.62
C ILE A 309 -4.97 -3.41 1.19
N SER A 310 -6.03 -3.97 0.60
CA SER A 310 -6.05 -4.34 -0.81
C SER A 310 -6.82 -3.31 -1.61
N VAL A 311 -6.18 -2.79 -2.65
CA VAL A 311 -6.77 -1.84 -3.59
C VAL A 311 -6.96 -2.54 -4.93
N ARG A 312 -8.17 -2.52 -5.45
CA ARG A 312 -8.50 -2.94 -6.81
C ARG A 312 -8.65 -1.71 -7.70
N VAL A 313 -7.99 -1.75 -8.83
CA VAL A 313 -8.12 -0.72 -9.86
C VAL A 313 -9.09 -1.17 -10.94
N GLY A 314 -9.72 -0.23 -11.63
CA GLY A 314 -10.68 -0.52 -12.69
C GLY A 314 -10.12 -1.47 -13.75
N SER A 315 -10.88 -2.51 -14.09
CA SER A 315 -10.44 -3.60 -14.98
C SER A 315 -9.99 -3.11 -16.36
N GLY A 316 -10.55 -2.01 -16.86
CA GLY A 316 -10.17 -1.39 -18.13
C GLY A 316 -8.83 -0.65 -18.12
N LEU A 317 -8.34 -0.25 -16.94
CA LEU A 317 -7.09 0.52 -16.81
C LEU A 317 -5.86 -0.28 -17.24
N PHE A 318 -5.83 -1.57 -16.96
CA PHE A 318 -4.73 -2.43 -17.42
C PHE A 318 -4.59 -2.40 -18.94
N TYR A 319 -5.69 -2.59 -19.67
CA TYR A 319 -5.67 -2.62 -21.13
C TYR A 319 -5.38 -1.24 -21.73
N LYS A 320 -5.89 -0.18 -21.11
CA LYS A 320 -5.60 1.20 -21.52
C LYS A 320 -4.09 1.48 -21.42
N VAL A 321 -3.49 1.19 -20.28
CA VAL A 321 -2.05 1.38 -20.04
C VAL A 321 -1.20 0.49 -20.95
N LEU A 322 -1.63 -0.76 -21.17
CA LEU A 322 -0.96 -1.67 -22.10
C LEU A 322 -0.96 -1.12 -23.51
N SER A 323 -2.12 -0.60 -23.99
CA SER A 323 -2.23 0.02 -25.30
C SER A 323 -1.37 1.28 -25.44
N GLU A 324 -1.36 2.15 -24.41
CA GLU A 324 -0.50 3.34 -24.37
C GLU A 324 0.99 2.99 -24.43
N SER A 325 1.41 1.94 -23.69
CA SER A 325 2.82 1.54 -23.59
C SER A 325 3.33 0.84 -24.84
N THR A 326 2.47 0.11 -25.56
CA THR A 326 2.87 -0.74 -26.69
C THR A 326 2.52 -0.16 -28.04
N GLY A 327 1.62 0.83 -28.08
CA GLY A 327 1.03 1.34 -29.31
C GLY A 327 0.06 0.37 -29.99
N LEU A 328 -0.29 -0.74 -29.34
CA LEU A 328 -1.21 -1.75 -29.83
C LEU A 328 -2.61 -1.51 -29.27
N THR A 329 -3.65 -1.79 -30.04
CA THR A 329 -5.03 -1.69 -29.56
C THR A 329 -5.43 -2.96 -28.83
N VAL A 330 -5.51 -2.90 -27.49
CA VAL A 330 -5.91 -4.02 -26.63
C VAL A 330 -7.00 -3.53 -25.67
N GLU A 331 -8.22 -4.06 -25.80
CA GLU A 331 -9.38 -3.60 -25.04
C GLU A 331 -9.81 -4.58 -23.94
N ASN A 332 -9.51 -5.87 -24.11
CA ASN A 332 -9.93 -6.93 -23.22
C ASN A 332 -9.01 -8.18 -23.33
N GLU A 333 -9.28 -9.20 -22.53
CA GLU A 333 -8.52 -10.46 -22.54
C GLU A 333 -8.53 -11.15 -23.91
N GLN A 334 -9.65 -11.12 -24.61
CA GLN A 334 -9.77 -11.76 -25.93
C GLN A 334 -8.88 -11.08 -26.97
N SER A 335 -8.90 -9.74 -27.03
CA SER A 335 -8.03 -8.97 -27.93
C SER A 335 -6.56 -9.14 -27.55
N LEU A 336 -6.23 -9.16 -26.26
CA LEU A 336 -4.87 -9.44 -25.77
C LEU A 336 -4.38 -10.81 -26.27
N MET A 337 -5.17 -11.86 -26.13
CA MET A 337 -4.81 -13.21 -26.58
C MET A 337 -4.64 -13.29 -28.10
N ALA A 338 -5.48 -12.57 -28.85
CA ALA A 338 -5.36 -12.49 -30.32
C ALA A 338 -4.04 -11.79 -30.73
N THR A 339 -3.77 -10.62 -30.15
CA THR A 339 -2.56 -9.84 -30.39
C THR A 339 -1.29 -10.63 -29.99
N MET A 340 -1.31 -11.33 -28.88
CA MET A 340 -0.17 -12.15 -28.45
C MET A 340 0.12 -13.31 -29.40
N ARG A 341 -0.92 -13.96 -29.98
CA ARG A 341 -0.72 -14.99 -31.01
C ARG A 341 -0.12 -14.42 -32.28
N GLU A 342 -0.61 -13.27 -32.74
CA GLU A 342 -0.06 -12.56 -33.89
C GLU A 342 1.42 -12.19 -33.66
N LEU A 343 1.72 -11.55 -32.54
CA LEU A 343 3.09 -11.20 -32.16
C LEU A 343 4.01 -12.42 -32.06
N ALA A 344 3.51 -13.55 -31.53
CA ALA A 344 4.28 -14.77 -31.44
C ALA A 344 4.61 -15.33 -32.84
N SER A 345 3.67 -15.22 -33.80
CA SER A 345 3.93 -15.61 -35.19
C SER A 345 4.94 -14.69 -35.85
N VAL A 346 4.75 -13.36 -35.71
CA VAL A 346 5.68 -12.34 -36.25
C VAL A 346 7.07 -12.52 -35.62
N LYS A 347 7.16 -12.75 -34.33
CA LYS A 347 8.42 -12.98 -33.65
C LYS A 347 9.15 -14.21 -34.19
N LYS A 348 8.43 -15.31 -34.42
CA LYS A 348 9.02 -16.54 -34.98
C LYS A 348 9.66 -16.26 -36.36
N GLU A 349 8.95 -15.55 -37.22
CA GLU A 349 9.47 -15.17 -38.55
C GLU A 349 10.65 -14.17 -38.41
N TYR A 350 10.55 -13.19 -37.51
CA TYR A 350 11.63 -12.25 -37.28
C TYR A 350 12.89 -12.94 -36.74
N ASP A 351 12.76 -13.85 -35.75
CA ASP A 351 13.89 -14.57 -35.18
C ASP A 351 14.60 -15.43 -36.26
N ARG A 352 13.86 -15.95 -37.26
CA ARG A 352 14.41 -16.66 -38.41
C ARG A 352 15.25 -15.75 -39.34
N LEU A 353 14.81 -14.50 -39.51
CA LEU A 353 15.44 -13.54 -40.39
C LEU A 353 16.59 -12.75 -39.73
N LYS A 354 16.59 -12.66 -38.40
CA LYS A 354 17.41 -11.73 -37.62
C LYS A 354 18.91 -11.89 -37.91
N CYS A 355 19.41 -13.12 -37.90
CA CYS A 355 20.82 -13.36 -38.18
C CYS A 355 21.24 -12.85 -39.57
N ALA A 356 20.42 -13.12 -40.59
CA ALA A 356 20.68 -12.67 -41.93
C ALA A 356 20.62 -11.15 -42.07
N LEU A 357 19.70 -10.48 -41.33
CA LEU A 357 19.62 -9.02 -41.28
C LEU A 357 20.88 -8.41 -40.64
N ASP A 358 21.30 -8.96 -39.51
CA ASP A 358 22.54 -8.52 -38.81
C ASP A 358 23.77 -8.70 -39.73
N GLU A 359 23.85 -9.81 -40.49
CA GLU A 359 24.91 -10.05 -41.50
C GLU A 359 24.85 -9.04 -42.64
N VAL A 360 23.66 -8.72 -43.16
CA VAL A 360 23.49 -7.71 -44.22
C VAL A 360 23.92 -6.33 -43.72
N GLU A 361 23.65 -5.97 -42.50
CA GLU A 361 24.13 -4.70 -41.96
C GLU A 361 25.62 -4.63 -41.83
N ALA A 362 26.27 -5.73 -41.38
CA ALA A 362 27.72 -5.81 -41.16
C ALA A 362 28.54 -5.95 -42.44
N THR A 363 28.09 -6.78 -43.38
CA THR A 363 28.87 -7.19 -44.57
C THR A 363 28.23 -6.78 -45.89
N GLY A 364 26.98 -6.40 -45.90
CA GLY A 364 26.20 -6.15 -47.14
C GLY A 364 25.52 -7.39 -47.71
N TYR A 365 25.74 -8.58 -47.12
CA TYR A 365 25.17 -9.86 -47.58
C TYR A 365 24.80 -10.75 -46.37
N GLY A 366 23.61 -11.34 -46.41
CA GLY A 366 23.14 -12.25 -45.35
C GLY A 366 22.34 -13.41 -45.93
N ILE A 367 22.36 -14.55 -45.25
CA ILE A 367 21.72 -15.79 -45.68
C ILE A 367 20.77 -16.28 -44.60
N VAL A 368 19.47 -16.49 -44.98
CA VAL A 368 18.56 -17.22 -44.15
C VAL A 368 18.65 -18.69 -44.45
N MET A 369 19.11 -19.44 -43.49
CA MET A 369 19.22 -20.90 -43.61
C MET A 369 17.86 -21.57 -43.67
N PRO A 370 17.66 -22.60 -44.51
CA PRO A 370 16.43 -23.36 -44.56
C PRO A 370 16.17 -24.08 -43.24
N SER A 371 14.89 -24.21 -42.88
CA SER A 371 14.47 -25.03 -41.75
C SER A 371 14.49 -26.53 -42.13
N ILE A 372 14.46 -27.40 -41.13
CA ILE A 372 14.45 -28.86 -41.35
C ILE A 372 13.22 -29.27 -42.16
N ASP A 373 12.09 -28.61 -41.97
CA ASP A 373 10.83 -28.89 -42.67
C ASP A 373 10.85 -28.49 -44.14
N GLU A 374 11.82 -27.64 -44.57
CA GLU A 374 12.00 -27.19 -45.95
C GLU A 374 13.01 -28.08 -46.71
N LEU A 375 13.67 -29.04 -46.01
CA LEU A 375 14.60 -29.98 -46.62
C LEU A 375 13.85 -31.06 -47.36
N THR A 376 14.14 -31.22 -48.65
CA THR A 376 13.65 -32.33 -49.46
C THR A 376 14.78 -33.34 -49.71
N LEU A 377 14.58 -34.55 -49.22
CA LEU A 377 15.56 -35.65 -49.44
C LEU A 377 15.19 -36.37 -50.74
N GLU A 378 16.20 -36.53 -51.61
CA GLU A 378 16.09 -37.34 -52.81
C GLU A 378 16.25 -38.82 -52.51
N GLU A 379 15.85 -39.69 -53.45
CA GLU A 379 16.02 -41.12 -53.31
C GLU A 379 17.48 -41.50 -53.16
N PRO A 380 17.86 -42.37 -52.21
CA PRO A 380 19.24 -42.80 -52.03
C PRO A 380 19.79 -43.56 -53.25
N GLU A 381 20.90 -43.14 -53.79
CA GLU A 381 21.58 -43.77 -54.90
C GLU A 381 22.76 -44.63 -54.46
N LEU A 382 22.94 -45.82 -55.09
CA LEU A 382 24.08 -46.71 -54.82
C LEU A 382 25.27 -46.29 -55.71
N VAL A 383 26.38 -45.89 -55.08
CA VAL A 383 27.58 -45.37 -55.81
C VAL A 383 28.75 -46.29 -55.59
N LYS A 384 29.43 -46.63 -56.65
CA LYS A 384 30.67 -47.41 -56.61
C LYS A 384 31.93 -46.53 -56.78
N GLN A 385 32.74 -46.47 -55.71
CA GLN A 385 33.98 -45.71 -55.76
C GLN A 385 35.19 -46.55 -55.35
N GLY A 386 36.19 -46.67 -56.20
CA GLY A 386 37.41 -47.37 -55.88
C GLY A 386 37.26 -48.85 -55.46
N GLY A 387 36.27 -49.58 -56.00
CA GLY A 387 35.97 -50.99 -55.65
C GLY A 387 35.06 -51.18 -54.38
N LYS A 388 34.65 -50.13 -53.72
CA LYS A 388 33.72 -50.15 -52.59
C LYS A 388 32.37 -49.56 -52.98
N TYR A 389 31.32 -50.04 -52.36
CA TYR A 389 29.97 -49.52 -52.54
C TYR A 389 29.62 -48.56 -51.39
N GLY A 390 29.06 -47.39 -51.72
CA GLY A 390 28.56 -46.38 -50.78
C GLY A 390 27.14 -46.01 -51.17
N VAL A 391 26.46 -45.30 -50.28
CA VAL A 391 25.12 -44.71 -50.53
C VAL A 391 25.31 -43.19 -50.65
N LYS A 392 24.87 -42.61 -51.76
CA LYS A 392 24.80 -41.17 -51.98
C LYS A 392 23.43 -40.69 -51.55
N LEU A 393 23.42 -39.75 -50.65
CA LEU A 393 22.21 -39.03 -50.18
C LEU A 393 22.28 -37.59 -50.73
N SER A 394 21.26 -37.22 -51.47
CA SER A 394 21.11 -35.83 -51.99
C SER A 394 19.91 -35.19 -51.31
N ALA A 395 20.07 -33.94 -50.91
CA ALA A 395 19.01 -33.13 -50.34
C ALA A 395 19.03 -31.75 -50.96
N SER A 396 17.87 -31.18 -51.15
CA SER A 396 17.67 -29.80 -51.60
C SER A 396 16.84 -29.01 -50.62
N ALA A 397 17.09 -27.71 -50.54
CA ALA A 397 16.33 -26.79 -49.72
C ALA A 397 16.39 -25.37 -50.28
N PRO A 398 15.32 -24.59 -50.19
CA PRO A 398 15.36 -23.18 -50.55
C PRO A 398 16.08 -22.37 -49.51
N SER A 399 16.98 -21.46 -49.92
CA SER A 399 17.60 -20.44 -49.05
C SER A 399 17.19 -19.04 -49.46
N ILE A 400 17.11 -18.11 -48.50
CA ILE A 400 16.84 -16.71 -48.82
C ILE A 400 18.13 -15.92 -48.68
N HIS A 401 18.46 -15.16 -49.74
CA HIS A 401 19.64 -14.32 -49.79
C HIS A 401 19.28 -12.86 -49.77
N MET A 402 19.84 -12.10 -48.86
CA MET A 402 19.60 -10.68 -48.67
C MET A 402 20.85 -9.89 -49.07
N LEU A 403 20.66 -8.85 -49.89
CA LEU A 403 21.74 -8.01 -50.42
C LEU A 403 21.45 -6.53 -50.12
N LYS A 404 22.47 -5.82 -49.60
CA LYS A 404 22.45 -4.38 -49.43
C LYS A 404 23.08 -3.71 -50.63
N ALA A 405 22.25 -3.05 -51.47
CA ALA A 405 22.70 -2.35 -52.66
C ALA A 405 22.56 -0.84 -52.50
N ASN A 406 23.50 -0.08 -53.01
CA ASN A 406 23.49 1.37 -52.96
C ASN A 406 22.82 1.93 -54.23
N ILE A 407 21.57 2.38 -54.12
CA ILE A 407 20.82 2.89 -55.24
C ILE A 407 20.92 4.42 -55.27
N LYS A 408 21.37 4.96 -56.44
CA LYS A 408 21.40 6.41 -56.68
C LYS A 408 20.21 6.85 -57.52
N THR A 409 19.58 7.93 -57.16
CA THR A 409 18.55 8.59 -57.96
C THR A 409 18.91 10.04 -58.21
N GLU A 410 18.57 10.53 -59.35
CA GLU A 410 18.70 11.93 -59.74
C GLU A 410 17.33 12.47 -60.03
N VAL A 411 16.96 13.59 -59.44
CA VAL A 411 15.71 14.29 -59.69
C VAL A 411 16.04 15.66 -60.23
N ALA A 412 15.68 15.91 -61.49
CA ALA A 412 15.94 17.17 -62.18
C ALA A 412 14.62 17.83 -62.56
N PRO A 413 13.94 18.52 -61.64
CA PRO A 413 12.70 19.22 -61.96
C PRO A 413 13.00 20.41 -62.88
N ILE A 414 12.18 20.59 -63.90
CA ILE A 414 12.28 21.75 -64.81
C ILE A 414 11.61 22.94 -64.15
N VAL A 415 12.38 24.00 -63.84
CA VAL A 415 11.93 25.14 -63.03
C VAL A 415 11.46 26.34 -63.89
N GLY A 416 11.85 26.40 -65.16
CA GLY A 416 11.50 27.53 -66.06
C GLY A 416 12.74 28.20 -66.64
N SER A 417 12.96 29.50 -66.38
CA SER A 417 14.11 30.25 -66.96
C SER A 417 15.42 29.92 -66.15
N GLU A 418 16.56 30.21 -66.83
CA GLU A 418 17.90 30.05 -66.18
C GLU A 418 18.00 30.80 -64.87
N SER A 419 17.54 32.03 -64.79
CA SER A 419 17.51 32.88 -63.60
C SER A 419 16.72 32.26 -62.47
N GLN A 420 15.54 31.66 -62.75
CA GLN A 420 14.72 30.98 -61.74
C GLN A 420 15.37 29.70 -61.20
N SER A 421 16.09 28.99 -62.09
CA SER A 421 16.87 27.81 -61.71
C SER A 421 18.05 28.15 -60.80
N GLU A 422 18.75 29.27 -61.08
CA GLU A 422 19.85 29.77 -60.24
C GLU A 422 19.39 30.20 -58.85
N GLU A 423 18.20 30.86 -58.76
CA GLU A 423 17.61 31.24 -57.49
C GLU A 423 17.23 30.01 -56.64
N LEU A 424 16.64 29.00 -57.27
CA LEU A 424 16.30 27.75 -56.58
C LEU A 424 17.56 27.03 -56.09
N VAL A 425 18.63 26.96 -56.92
CA VAL A 425 19.92 26.35 -56.50
C VAL A 425 20.51 27.11 -55.33
N LYS A 426 20.50 28.44 -55.35
CA LYS A 426 21.02 29.25 -54.19
C LYS A 426 20.19 28.99 -52.93
N TYR A 427 18.87 28.93 -53.02
CA TYR A 427 17.99 28.62 -51.94
C TYR A 427 18.26 27.24 -51.30
N LEU A 428 18.42 26.21 -52.15
CA LEU A 428 18.72 24.85 -51.72
C LEU A 428 20.14 24.73 -51.10
N LEU A 429 21.13 25.40 -51.69
CA LEU A 429 22.50 25.41 -51.15
C LEU A 429 22.54 26.08 -49.76
N GLN A 430 21.87 27.21 -49.60
CA GLN A 430 21.77 27.89 -48.30
C GLN A 430 21.08 26.99 -47.26
N GLY A 431 19.98 26.34 -47.59
CA GLY A 431 19.31 25.40 -46.72
C GLY A 431 20.18 24.19 -46.35
N PHE A 432 21.01 23.71 -47.30
CA PHE A 432 21.96 22.61 -47.07
C PHE A 432 23.09 22.99 -46.13
N GLU A 433 23.59 24.23 -46.19
CA GLU A 433 24.63 24.76 -45.32
C GLU A 433 24.10 25.04 -43.89
N GLU A 434 22.85 25.51 -43.77
CA GLU A 434 22.25 25.82 -42.47
C GLU A 434 21.82 24.57 -41.68
N ASP A 435 21.05 23.68 -42.31
CA ASP A 435 20.58 22.42 -41.71
C ASP A 435 20.29 21.36 -42.79
N PRO A 436 21.21 20.41 -43.01
CA PRO A 436 21.03 19.35 -44.02
C PRO A 436 19.77 18.48 -43.85
N GLN A 437 19.22 18.43 -42.62
CA GLN A 437 18.00 17.63 -42.36
C GLN A 437 16.73 18.38 -42.77
N LYS A 438 16.67 19.69 -42.53
CA LYS A 438 15.50 20.51 -42.92
C LYS A 438 15.29 20.67 -44.38
N ILE A 439 16.35 20.51 -45.21
CA ILE A 439 16.23 20.58 -46.67
C ILE A 439 15.25 19.53 -47.24
N TRP A 440 15.12 18.38 -46.57
CA TRP A 440 14.18 17.33 -46.97
C TRP A 440 12.71 17.76 -46.93
N GLU A 441 12.39 18.72 -46.05
CA GLU A 441 11.03 19.27 -45.90
C GLU A 441 10.77 20.44 -46.85
N SER A 442 11.80 20.93 -47.55
CA SER A 442 11.67 22.02 -48.51
C SER A 442 10.68 21.68 -49.61
N ASN A 443 9.70 22.56 -49.84
CA ASN A 443 8.68 22.35 -50.85
C ASN A 443 9.15 22.83 -52.23
N ILE A 444 9.20 21.90 -53.17
CA ILE A 444 9.57 22.15 -54.58
C ILE A 444 8.38 21.73 -55.43
N PHE A 445 7.67 22.70 -56.04
CA PHE A 445 6.50 22.48 -56.87
C PHE A 445 5.33 21.73 -56.20
N GLY A 446 5.08 22.01 -54.93
CA GLY A 446 3.94 21.41 -54.23
C GLY A 446 4.23 20.03 -53.60
N LYS A 447 5.45 19.53 -53.73
CA LYS A 447 5.94 18.30 -53.08
C LYS A 447 7.20 18.60 -52.26
N SER A 448 7.41 17.90 -51.17
CA SER A 448 8.67 17.99 -50.46
C SER A 448 9.83 17.35 -51.23
N LEU A 449 11.06 17.82 -51.03
CA LEU A 449 12.23 17.21 -51.66
C LEU A 449 12.32 15.70 -51.31
N HIS A 450 11.97 15.34 -50.09
CA HIS A 450 11.87 13.94 -49.67
C HIS A 450 10.89 13.11 -50.52
N GLU A 451 9.70 13.65 -50.82
CA GLU A 451 8.70 12.99 -51.67
C GLU A 451 9.24 12.78 -53.08
N LEU A 452 9.82 13.82 -53.69
CA LEU A 452 10.38 13.75 -55.03
C LEU A 452 11.49 12.73 -55.18
N VAL A 453 12.44 12.72 -54.24
CA VAL A 453 13.53 11.76 -54.23
C VAL A 453 13.01 10.35 -53.97
N ASN A 454 12.04 10.17 -53.08
CA ASN A 454 11.45 8.87 -52.77
C ASN A 454 10.65 8.31 -53.97
N GLU A 455 9.93 9.14 -54.70
CA GLU A 455 9.29 8.73 -55.98
C GLU A 455 10.32 8.27 -57.00
N GLY A 456 11.43 9.01 -57.17
CA GLY A 456 12.54 8.64 -58.07
C GLY A 456 13.23 7.30 -57.68
N LEU A 457 13.44 7.10 -56.40
CA LEU A 457 14.00 5.83 -55.86
C LEU A 457 13.04 4.66 -56.07
N ARG A 458 11.76 4.84 -55.72
CA ARG A 458 10.69 3.83 -55.93
C ARG A 458 10.56 3.47 -57.39
N GLY A 459 10.61 4.47 -58.31
CA GLY A 459 10.57 4.26 -59.75
C GLY A 459 11.71 3.34 -60.22
N LYS A 460 12.96 3.59 -59.80
CA LYS A 460 14.10 2.76 -60.10
C LYS A 460 14.02 1.36 -59.52
N LEU A 461 13.63 1.23 -58.27
CA LEU A 461 13.51 -0.06 -57.57
C LEU A 461 12.42 -0.95 -58.18
N ASN A 462 11.28 -0.37 -58.56
CA ASN A 462 10.17 -1.09 -59.19
C ASN A 462 10.41 -1.46 -60.64
N HIS A 463 11.35 -0.80 -61.33
CA HIS A 463 11.66 -1.02 -62.74
C HIS A 463 12.68 -2.12 -63.01
N MET A 464 13.09 -2.91 -61.99
CA MET A 464 13.94 -4.08 -62.19
C MET A 464 13.14 -5.13 -63.01
N PRO A 465 13.54 -5.42 -64.26
CA PRO A 465 12.82 -6.36 -65.14
C PRO A 465 12.74 -7.76 -64.48
N SER A 466 11.64 -8.49 -64.70
CA SER A 466 11.52 -9.88 -64.24
C SER A 466 12.66 -10.79 -64.70
N ASP A 467 13.08 -10.60 -65.94
CA ASP A 467 14.18 -11.38 -66.50
C ASP A 467 15.53 -11.13 -65.80
N ALA A 468 15.79 -9.89 -65.34
CA ALA A 468 16.98 -9.58 -64.56
C ALA A 468 16.91 -10.20 -63.18
N ARG A 469 15.75 -10.28 -62.54
CA ARG A 469 15.56 -10.95 -61.26
C ARG A 469 15.80 -12.46 -61.38
N MET A 470 15.25 -13.10 -62.40
CA MET A 470 15.46 -14.52 -62.66
C MET A 470 16.92 -14.83 -62.95
N LYS A 471 17.62 -14.04 -63.77
CA LYS A 471 19.05 -14.23 -64.05
C LYS A 471 19.92 -14.08 -62.83
N LEU A 472 19.58 -13.14 -61.91
CA LEU A 472 20.30 -13.03 -60.61
C LEU A 472 20.12 -14.27 -59.75
N GLN A 473 18.87 -14.79 -59.68
CA GLN A 473 18.55 -15.99 -58.92
C GLN A 473 19.30 -17.22 -59.51
N GLU A 474 19.19 -17.47 -60.81
CA GLU A 474 19.87 -18.57 -61.52
C GLU A 474 21.41 -18.49 -61.36
N THR A 475 21.96 -17.28 -61.41
CA THR A 475 23.38 -17.08 -61.20
C THR A 475 23.81 -17.42 -59.76
N LEU A 476 23.01 -16.99 -58.78
CA LEU A 476 23.26 -17.28 -57.36
C LEU A 476 23.18 -18.79 -57.10
N GLU A 477 22.15 -19.46 -57.60
CA GLU A 477 21.97 -20.91 -57.51
C GLU A 477 23.14 -21.67 -58.08
N ARG A 478 23.64 -21.25 -59.31
CA ARG A 478 24.79 -21.86 -59.96
C ARG A 478 26.06 -21.67 -59.15
N VAL A 479 26.30 -20.46 -58.63
CA VAL A 479 27.47 -20.14 -57.81
C VAL A 479 27.53 -21.00 -56.55
N ILE A 480 26.37 -21.21 -55.91
CA ILE A 480 26.27 -21.97 -54.66
C ILE A 480 26.39 -23.48 -54.92
N ASN A 481 25.69 -24.00 -55.94
CA ASN A 481 25.64 -25.46 -56.19
C ASN A 481 26.87 -26.01 -56.93
N GLU A 482 27.45 -25.24 -57.86
CA GLU A 482 28.57 -25.69 -58.69
C GLU A 482 29.94 -25.15 -58.21
N GLY A 483 29.97 -24.17 -57.32
CA GLY A 483 31.16 -23.49 -56.84
C GLY A 483 31.72 -22.48 -57.83
N CYS A 484 32.42 -21.46 -57.33
CA CYS A 484 33.03 -20.41 -58.16
C CYS A 484 34.39 -20.87 -58.69
N ASN A 485 34.42 -21.46 -59.88
CA ASN A 485 35.65 -21.73 -60.61
C ASN A 485 35.90 -20.79 -61.80
N GLY A 486 35.37 -19.56 -61.80
CA GLY A 486 35.57 -18.60 -62.87
C GLY A 486 34.96 -17.23 -62.66
N LEU A 487 35.27 -16.27 -63.51
CA LEU A 487 34.73 -14.93 -63.53
C LEU A 487 33.20 -14.97 -63.69
N ILE A 488 32.47 -14.45 -62.70
CA ILE A 488 31.03 -14.31 -62.78
C ILE A 488 30.72 -13.11 -63.67
N CYS A 489 30.38 -13.35 -64.91
CA CYS A 489 29.84 -12.33 -65.85
C CYS A 489 28.30 -12.27 -65.64
N ILE A 490 27.81 -11.32 -64.88
CA ILE A 490 26.39 -10.97 -64.80
C ILE A 490 26.15 -9.90 -65.87
N ILE A 491 25.80 -10.28 -67.08
CA ILE A 491 25.32 -9.39 -68.15
C ILE A 491 23.95 -9.83 -68.55
#